data_65db1428d64fa799311c2d86eeead993
#
_entry.id   65db1428d64fa799311c2d86eeead993
#
_cell.length_a   1.000
_cell.length_b   1.000
_cell.length_c   1.000
_cell.angle_alpha   90.00
_cell.angle_beta   90.00
_cell.angle_gamma   90.00
#
_symmetry.space_group_name_H-M   'P 1'
#
loop_
_entity.id
_entity.type
_entity.pdbx_description
1 polymer ?
#
loop_
_entity_poly.entity_id
_entity_poly.type
_entity_poly.pdbx_seq_one_letter_code
_entity_poly.pdbx_strand_id
1 'polypeptide(L)'
;MAAKIRKGDRVIVLSGREKGRMGEVFEVRPDESRALVRGINLVKRHQKQSAQQEGGIISKEAPIHLSNLAYVGKDGKPTRVGFKFIGEGENRKKVRVAKRSGAEIDG
;
A
#
# COMPACT_ATOMS: atom_id res chain seq x y z
N MET A 1 -2.18 6.95 -15.16
CA MET A 1 -2.03 5.49 -15.08
C MET A 1 -2.83 4.95 -13.89
N ALA A 2 -3.39 3.77 -14.05
CA ALA A 2 -4.09 3.13 -12.94
C ALA A 2 -3.08 2.63 -11.90
N ALA A 3 -3.35 2.88 -10.64
CA ALA A 3 -2.47 2.46 -9.55
C ALA A 3 -2.65 0.97 -9.25
N LYS A 4 -1.54 0.25 -9.14
CA LYS A 4 -1.57 -1.18 -8.77
C LYS A 4 -1.83 -1.37 -7.28
N ILE A 5 -1.39 -0.43 -6.45
CA ILE A 5 -1.62 -0.45 -5.01
C ILE A 5 -2.45 0.78 -4.66
N ARG A 6 -3.50 0.58 -3.87
CA ARG A 6 -4.43 1.63 -3.47
C ARG A 6 -4.64 1.63 -1.96
N LYS A 7 -5.18 2.72 -1.44
CA LYS A 7 -5.58 2.85 -0.05
C LYS A 7 -6.53 1.70 0.33
N GLY A 8 -6.27 1.08 1.46
CA GLY A 8 -7.06 -0.05 1.96
C GLY A 8 -6.51 -1.41 1.58
N ASP A 9 -5.52 -1.46 0.69
CA ASP A 9 -4.91 -2.72 0.28
C ASP A 9 -4.04 -3.29 1.39
N ARG A 10 -4.02 -4.61 1.50
CA ARG A 10 -3.08 -5.31 2.35
C ARG A 10 -1.83 -5.61 1.54
N VAL A 11 -0.68 -5.25 2.10
CA VAL A 11 0.60 -5.40 1.41
C VAL A 11 1.64 -6.05 2.31
N ILE A 12 2.67 -6.60 1.70
CA ILE A 12 3.83 -7.15 2.41
C ILE A 12 5.08 -6.41 1.95
N VAL A 13 5.99 -6.17 2.88
CA VAL A 13 7.27 -5.53 2.57
C VAL A 13 8.23 -6.55 1.98
N LEU A 14 8.80 -6.23 0.82
CA LEU A 14 9.65 -7.15 0.05
C LEU A 14 11.13 -7.06 0.39
N SER A 15 11.59 -5.94 0.93
CA SER A 15 13.00 -5.74 1.20
C SER A 15 13.24 -4.80 2.36
N GLY A 16 14.46 -4.79 2.85
CA GLY A 16 14.87 -3.90 3.93
C GLY A 16 14.65 -4.52 5.31
N ARG A 17 14.70 -3.66 6.30
CA ARG A 17 14.66 -4.03 7.71
C ARG A 17 13.37 -4.77 8.11
N GLU A 18 12.27 -4.44 7.46
CA GLU A 18 10.95 -4.97 7.81
C GLU A 18 10.44 -5.99 6.78
N LYS A 19 11.35 -6.57 5.99
CA LYS A 19 11.00 -7.59 5.01
C LYS A 19 10.12 -8.69 5.64
N GLY A 20 9.02 -9.01 4.97
CA GLY A 20 8.09 -10.04 5.44
C GLY A 20 6.95 -9.53 6.33
N ARG A 21 7.00 -8.28 6.75
CA ARG A 21 5.90 -7.70 7.53
C ARG A 21 4.76 -7.29 6.63
N MET A 22 3.55 -7.47 7.14
CA MET A 22 2.32 -7.11 6.42
C MET A 22 1.63 -5.95 7.09
N GLY A 23 0.92 -5.17 6.32
CA GLY A 23 0.12 -4.07 6.84
C GLY A 23 -0.88 -3.56 5.82
N GLU A 24 -1.71 -2.62 6.26
CA GLU A 24 -2.73 -1.99 5.42
C GLU A 24 -2.25 -0.62 4.97
N VAL A 25 -2.39 -0.36 3.67
CA VAL A 25 -2.06 0.94 3.10
C VAL A 25 -3.13 1.95 3.51
N PHE A 26 -2.71 3.04 4.15
CA PHE A 26 -3.66 4.09 4.53
C PHE A 26 -3.49 5.38 3.72
N GLU A 27 -2.44 5.49 2.95
CA GLU A 27 -2.25 6.61 2.03
C GLU A 27 -1.34 6.19 0.88
N VAL A 28 -1.63 6.65 -0.31
CA VAL A 28 -0.76 6.46 -1.48
C VAL A 28 -0.39 7.82 -2.03
N ARG A 29 0.88 7.99 -2.35
CA ARG A 29 1.41 9.19 -2.98
C ARG A 29 1.93 8.84 -4.37
N PRO A 30 1.05 8.84 -5.39
CA PRO A 30 1.44 8.41 -6.74
C PRO A 30 2.58 9.21 -7.35
N ASP A 31 2.61 10.53 -7.09
CA ASP A 31 3.64 11.42 -7.61
C ASP A 31 5.03 11.05 -7.13
N GLU A 32 5.12 10.46 -5.95
CA GLU A 32 6.37 10.04 -5.34
C GLU A 32 6.62 8.54 -5.50
N SER A 33 5.67 7.81 -6.06
CA SER A 33 5.67 6.34 -6.15
C SER A 33 5.87 5.70 -4.78
N ARG A 34 5.19 6.23 -3.76
CA ARG A 34 5.30 5.79 -2.37
C ARG A 34 3.95 5.58 -1.73
N ALA A 35 3.93 4.81 -0.66
CA ALA A 35 2.74 4.57 0.14
C ALA A 35 3.09 4.55 1.62
N LEU A 36 2.09 4.86 2.43
CA LEU A 36 2.18 4.78 3.88
C LEU A 36 1.40 3.55 4.33
N VAL A 37 2.06 2.70 5.09
CA VAL A 37 1.50 1.43 5.56
C VAL A 37 1.45 1.44 7.08
N ARG A 38 0.31 1.07 7.66
CA ARG A 38 0.12 1.10 9.12
C ARG A 38 1.13 0.22 9.84
N GLY A 39 1.78 0.83 10.84
CA GLY A 39 2.72 0.12 11.71
C GLY A 39 4.02 -0.28 11.06
N ILE A 40 4.27 0.14 9.82
CA ILE A 40 5.47 -0.23 9.07
C ILE A 40 6.30 1.00 8.74
N ASN A 41 7.61 0.83 8.73
CA ASN A 41 8.59 1.88 8.48
C ASN A 41 8.43 3.06 9.45
N LEU A 42 8.26 2.72 10.72
CA LEU A 42 8.11 3.71 11.77
C LEU A 42 9.43 4.44 11.98
N VAL A 43 9.36 5.76 11.98
CA VAL A 43 10.48 6.62 12.31
C VAL A 43 10.15 7.44 13.55
N LYS A 44 11.12 7.61 14.43
CA LYS A 44 10.95 8.43 15.62
C LYS A 44 11.27 9.88 15.28
N ARG A 45 10.34 10.76 15.60
CA ARG A 45 10.54 12.20 15.40
C ARG A 45 10.41 12.92 16.73
N HIS A 46 11.35 13.83 16.94
CA HIS A 46 11.31 14.71 18.09
C HIS A 46 10.46 15.92 17.75
N GLN A 47 9.33 16.08 18.44
CA GLN A 47 8.44 17.23 18.21
C GLN A 47 8.65 18.29 19.25
N LYS A 48 8.61 19.56 18.83
CA LYS A 48 8.63 20.67 19.76
C LYS A 48 7.27 20.78 20.45
N GLN A 49 7.31 21.13 21.73
CA GLN A 49 6.10 21.42 22.47
C GLN A 49 5.41 22.65 21.90
N SER A 50 4.10 22.57 21.77
CA SER A 50 3.28 23.68 21.27
C SER A 50 2.02 23.81 22.14
N ALA A 51 1.25 24.89 21.91
CA ALA A 51 0.01 25.09 22.63
C ALA A 51 -1.03 23.97 22.42
N GLN A 52 -0.90 23.22 21.34
CA GLN A 52 -1.84 22.17 20.98
C GLN A 52 -1.28 20.76 21.10
N GLN A 53 0.03 20.62 21.31
CA GLN A 53 0.68 19.32 21.39
C GLN A 53 1.77 19.33 22.45
N GLU A 54 1.88 18.22 23.15
CA GLU A 54 3.03 18.02 24.02
C GLU A 54 4.23 17.66 23.15
N GLY A 55 5.40 18.17 23.54
CA GLY A 55 6.65 17.80 22.89
C GLY A 55 7.03 16.37 23.23
N GLY A 56 8.01 15.84 22.55
CA GLY A 56 8.55 14.52 22.84
C GLY A 56 8.89 13.75 21.59
N ILE A 57 9.11 12.45 21.77
CA ILE A 57 9.44 11.53 20.69
C ILE A 57 8.17 10.80 20.30
N ILE A 58 7.79 10.92 19.04
CA ILE A 58 6.65 10.19 18.48
C ILE A 58 7.11 9.29 17.34
N SER A 59 6.40 8.18 17.18
CA SER A 59 6.65 7.28 16.05
C SER A 59 5.59 7.53 14.99
N LYS A 60 6.03 7.76 13.76
CA LYS A 60 5.15 7.95 12.60
C LYS A 60 5.62 7.07 11.47
N GLU A 61 4.68 6.60 10.67
CA GLU A 61 5.00 5.85 9.47
C GLU A 61 5.67 6.77 8.46
N ALA A 62 6.77 6.30 7.88
CA ALA A 62 7.42 6.99 6.79
C ALA A 62 7.03 6.33 5.46
N PRO A 63 7.00 7.08 4.35
CA PRO A 63 6.63 6.51 3.06
C PRO A 63 7.60 5.42 2.61
N ILE A 64 7.04 4.37 1.99
CA ILE A 64 7.80 3.26 1.42
C ILE A 64 7.59 3.28 -0.09
N HIS A 65 8.66 3.08 -0.86
CA HIS A 65 8.55 3.02 -2.30
C HIS A 65 7.66 1.84 -2.71
N LEU A 66 6.77 2.07 -3.68
CA LEU A 66 5.81 1.05 -4.11
C LEU A 66 6.48 -0.22 -4.62
N SER A 67 7.67 -0.12 -5.21
CA SER A 67 8.43 -1.29 -5.67
C SER A 67 8.84 -2.24 -4.54
N ASN A 68 8.84 -1.77 -3.30
CA ASN A 68 9.20 -2.57 -2.14
C ASN A 68 7.98 -3.22 -1.47
N LEU A 69 6.81 -3.07 -2.08
CA LEU A 69 5.56 -3.61 -1.56
C LEU A 69 4.93 -4.56 -2.58
N ALA A 70 4.30 -5.62 -2.08
CA ALA A 70 3.49 -6.50 -2.92
C ALA A 70 2.10 -6.62 -2.32
N TYR A 71 1.10 -6.69 -3.18
CA TYR A 71 -0.29 -6.89 -2.78
C TYR A 71 -0.43 -8.29 -2.16
N VAL A 72 -1.16 -8.38 -1.06
CA VAL A 72 -1.44 -9.66 -0.40
C VAL A 72 -2.88 -10.05 -0.70
N GLY A 73 -3.07 -11.19 -1.35
CA GLY A 73 -4.38 -11.70 -1.70
C GLY A 73 -5.12 -12.30 -0.51
N LYS A 74 -6.33 -12.78 -0.76
CA LYS A 74 -7.17 -13.39 0.29
C LYS A 74 -6.53 -14.63 0.89
N ASP A 75 -5.65 -15.29 0.15
CA ASP A 75 -4.91 -16.45 0.62
C ASP A 75 -3.73 -16.09 1.55
N GLY A 76 -3.52 -14.82 1.80
CA GLY A 76 -2.43 -14.34 2.65
C GLY A 76 -1.05 -14.35 2.00
N LYS A 77 -0.98 -14.59 0.70
CA LYS A 77 0.28 -14.68 -0.02
C LYS A 77 0.48 -13.50 -0.97
N PRO A 78 1.73 -13.04 -1.15
CA PRO A 78 1.99 -11.93 -2.05
C PRO A 78 1.73 -12.32 -3.50
N THR A 79 1.23 -11.37 -4.27
CA THR A 79 0.95 -11.55 -5.68
C THR A 79 1.23 -10.26 -6.44
N ARG A 80 1.48 -10.38 -7.72
CA ARG A 80 1.54 -9.22 -8.58
C ARG A 80 0.13 -8.78 -8.93
N VAL A 81 -0.04 -7.50 -9.13
CA VAL A 81 -1.31 -6.92 -9.56
C VAL A 81 -1.24 -6.67 -11.06
N GLY A 82 -2.22 -7.19 -11.76
CA GLY A 82 -2.42 -6.89 -13.18
C GLY A 82 -3.78 -6.23 -13.36
N PHE A 83 -4.15 -6.01 -14.60
CA PHE A 83 -5.43 -5.40 -14.94
C PHE A 83 -6.14 -6.24 -15.99
N LYS A 84 -7.47 -6.23 -15.92
CA LYS A 84 -8.30 -6.78 -16.99
C LYS A 84 -9.51 -5.88 -17.20
N PHE A 85 -10.17 -6.04 -18.34
CA PHE A 85 -11.39 -5.30 -18.62
C PHE A 85 -12.59 -6.21 -18.46
N ILE A 86 -13.64 -5.68 -17.85
CA ILE A 86 -14.91 -6.36 -17.66
C ILE A 86 -15.96 -5.60 -18.46
N GLY A 87 -16.87 -6.30 -19.10
CA GLY A 87 -17.93 -5.73 -19.91
C GLY A 87 -17.56 -5.52 -21.34
N GLU A 88 -18.47 -4.97 -22.13
CA GLU A 88 -18.31 -4.79 -23.58
C GLU A 88 -18.50 -3.33 -23.97
N GLY A 89 -17.79 -2.91 -25.03
CA GLY A 89 -17.95 -1.60 -25.62
C GLY A 89 -17.64 -0.46 -24.65
N GLU A 90 -18.55 0.52 -24.59
CA GLU A 90 -18.37 1.69 -23.75
C GLU A 90 -18.53 1.41 -22.27
N ASN A 91 -19.18 0.30 -21.93
CA ASN A 91 -19.36 -0.13 -20.56
C ASN A 91 -18.19 -0.93 -19.99
N ARG A 92 -17.15 -1.05 -20.77
CA ARG A 92 -15.96 -1.80 -20.36
C ARG A 92 -15.24 -1.11 -19.21
N LYS A 93 -14.97 -1.86 -18.14
CA LYS A 93 -14.37 -1.36 -16.92
C LYS A 93 -13.02 -2.02 -16.67
N LYS A 94 -12.03 -1.23 -16.33
CA LYS A 94 -10.71 -1.75 -15.96
C LYS A 94 -10.67 -2.08 -14.48
N VAL A 95 -10.35 -3.32 -14.15
CA VAL A 95 -10.24 -3.77 -12.75
C VAL A 95 -8.87 -4.38 -12.50
N ARG A 96 -8.46 -4.34 -11.24
CA ARG A 96 -7.23 -4.99 -10.82
C ARG A 96 -7.47 -6.47 -10.59
N VAL A 97 -6.49 -7.29 -10.93
CA VAL A 97 -6.53 -8.73 -10.65
C VAL A 97 -5.25 -9.17 -9.95
N ALA A 98 -5.40 -10.13 -9.06
CA ALA A 98 -4.27 -10.80 -8.45
C ALA A 98 -3.76 -11.85 -9.44
N LYS A 99 -2.60 -11.62 -10.03
CA LYS A 99 -2.08 -12.50 -11.09
C LYS A 99 -1.90 -13.94 -10.66
N ARG A 100 -1.59 -14.16 -9.40
CA ARG A 100 -1.36 -15.50 -8.87
C ARG A 100 -2.61 -16.38 -8.92
N SER A 101 -3.76 -15.82 -8.57
CA SER A 101 -5.02 -16.57 -8.48
C SER A 101 -6.00 -16.24 -9.59
N GLY A 102 -5.78 -15.13 -10.30
CA GLY A 102 -6.72 -14.62 -11.29
C GLY A 102 -7.92 -13.92 -10.67
N ALA A 103 -7.96 -13.78 -9.36
CA ALA A 103 -9.10 -13.18 -8.65
C ALA A 103 -9.15 -11.66 -8.88
N GLU A 104 -10.36 -11.14 -9.07
CA GLU A 104 -10.57 -9.71 -9.18
C GLU A 104 -10.42 -9.04 -7.82
N ILE A 105 -9.66 -7.95 -7.77
CA ILE A 105 -9.43 -7.22 -6.53
C ILE A 105 -10.55 -6.21 -6.30
N ASP A 106 -10.97 -5.55 -7.36
CA ASP A 106 -11.95 -4.46 -7.30
C ASP A 106 -13.33 -4.87 -7.81
N GLY A 107 -13.55 -6.14 -7.97
CA GLY A 107 -14.76 -6.66 -8.59
C GLY A 107 -15.98 -6.71 -7.71
#